data_4dd0f4f9758e0251d0953b3fd4b04c15
#
_entry.id   4dd0f4f9758e0251d0953b3fd4b04c15
#
_cell.length_a   1.000
_cell.length_b   1.000
_cell.length_c   1.000
_cell.angle_alpha   90.00
_cell.angle_beta   90.00
_cell.angle_gamma   90.00
#
_symmetry.space_group_name_H-M   'P 1'
#
loop_
_entity.id
_entity.type
_entity.pdbx_description
1 polymer ?
#
loop_
_entity_poly.entity_id
_entity_poly.type
_entity_poly.pdbx_seq_one_letter_code
_entity_poly.pdbx_strand_id
1 'polypeptide(L)'
;MSKDLKELEGKIGYKFDDFTLFTKAMIHSSYANEKHLPKYECNERLEFLGDAVLELVSSEFLFHNNPKLPEGELTKTRASMVCEPALAFCARDLDLGEYLSLIHISEPTRLDVI
;
A
#
# COMPACT_ATOMS: atom_id res chain seq x y z
N MET A 1 -4.98 -17.37 15.99
CA MET A 1 -5.94 -16.46 15.44
C MET A 1 -5.54 -16.01 14.04
N SER A 2 -6.46 -16.10 13.13
CA SER A 2 -6.14 -15.75 11.75
C SER A 2 -6.45 -14.29 11.47
N LYS A 3 -5.57 -13.66 10.69
CA LYS A 3 -5.80 -12.33 10.18
C LYS A 3 -6.33 -12.46 8.76
N ASP A 4 -7.18 -11.54 8.35
CA ASP A 4 -7.67 -11.53 6.98
C ASP A 4 -7.73 -10.10 6.46
N LEU A 5 -7.98 -9.95 5.16
CA LEU A 5 -7.98 -8.63 4.55
C LEU A 5 -9.12 -7.75 5.04
N LYS A 6 -10.19 -8.34 5.53
CA LYS A 6 -11.27 -7.54 6.12
C LYS A 6 -10.82 -6.89 7.41
N GLU A 7 -9.96 -7.57 8.15
CA GLU A 7 -9.38 -6.99 9.35
C GLU A 7 -8.55 -5.76 9.00
N LEU A 8 -7.79 -5.85 7.90
CA LEU A 8 -7.01 -4.71 7.43
C LEU A 8 -7.91 -3.54 7.02
N GLU A 9 -9.04 -3.84 6.37
CA GLU A 9 -10.02 -2.79 6.05
C GLU A 9 -10.44 -2.04 7.30
N GLY A 10 -10.66 -2.77 8.39
CA GLY A 10 -11.01 -2.15 9.66
C GLY A 10 -9.91 -1.24 10.19
N LYS A 11 -8.66 -1.67 10.04
CA LYS A 11 -7.53 -0.87 10.53
C LYS A 11 -7.36 0.43 9.76
N ILE A 12 -7.56 0.40 8.44
CA ILE A 12 -7.39 1.62 7.63
C ILE A 12 -8.67 2.45 7.57
N GLY A 13 -9.78 1.93 8.07
CA GLY A 13 -11.04 2.67 8.12
C GLY A 13 -11.70 2.85 6.77
N TYR A 14 -11.48 1.92 5.85
CA TYR A 14 -12.04 2.01 4.50
C TYR A 14 -12.49 0.62 4.04
N LYS A 15 -13.68 0.55 3.48
CA LYS A 15 -14.21 -0.69 2.94
C LYS A 15 -14.16 -0.63 1.42
N PHE A 16 -13.51 -1.60 0.82
CA PHE A 16 -13.35 -1.62 -0.63
C PHE A 16 -14.60 -2.09 -1.34
N ASP A 17 -15.03 -1.35 -2.35
CA ASP A 17 -16.14 -1.75 -3.19
C ASP A 17 -15.74 -2.92 -4.09
N ASP A 18 -14.51 -2.85 -4.61
CA ASP A 18 -13.97 -3.91 -5.45
C ASP A 18 -12.83 -4.61 -4.72
N PHE A 19 -13.17 -5.71 -4.07
CA PHE A 19 -12.19 -6.46 -3.30
C PHE A 19 -11.08 -7.05 -4.17
N THR A 20 -11.34 -7.22 -5.47
CA THR A 20 -10.34 -7.70 -6.40
C THR A 20 -9.17 -6.72 -6.51
N LEU A 21 -9.47 -5.42 -6.52
CA LEU A 21 -8.42 -4.40 -6.54
C LEU A 21 -7.60 -4.43 -5.27
N PHE A 22 -8.27 -4.61 -4.14
CA PHE A 22 -7.58 -4.69 -2.85
C PHE A 22 -6.62 -5.89 -2.85
N THR A 23 -7.10 -7.04 -3.30
CA THR A 23 -6.27 -8.24 -3.37
C THR A 23 -5.08 -8.02 -4.29
N LYS A 24 -5.30 -7.40 -5.45
CA LYS A 24 -4.22 -7.12 -6.40
C LYS A 24 -3.17 -6.18 -5.78
N ALA A 25 -3.61 -5.22 -4.98
CA ALA A 25 -2.69 -4.31 -4.30
C ALA A 25 -1.74 -5.05 -3.36
N MET A 26 -2.13 -6.21 -2.90
CA MET A 26 -1.32 -7.00 -1.97
C MET A 26 -0.40 -8.00 -2.67
N ILE A 27 -0.38 -8.02 -4.00
CA ILE A 27 0.44 -8.97 -4.75
C ILE A 27 1.71 -8.29 -5.24
N HIS A 28 2.84 -8.62 -4.61
CA HIS A 28 4.13 -8.10 -5.02
C HIS A 28 4.57 -8.75 -6.34
N SER A 29 5.40 -8.05 -7.11
CA SER A 29 5.89 -8.55 -8.39
C SER A 29 6.63 -9.88 -8.26
N SER A 30 7.34 -10.08 -7.17
CA SER A 30 8.07 -11.33 -6.96
C SER A 30 7.12 -12.52 -6.84
N TYR A 31 5.97 -12.32 -6.19
CA TYR A 31 4.98 -13.38 -6.08
C TYR A 31 4.37 -13.69 -7.46
N ALA A 32 4.04 -12.65 -8.22
CA ALA A 32 3.49 -12.83 -9.55
C ALA A 32 4.48 -13.58 -10.45
N ASN A 33 5.75 -13.24 -10.32
CA ASN A 33 6.81 -13.88 -11.08
C ASN A 33 6.93 -15.36 -10.72
N GLU A 34 6.92 -15.65 -9.43
CA GLU A 34 7.02 -17.00 -8.91
C GLU A 34 5.86 -17.88 -9.40
N LYS A 35 4.67 -17.31 -9.49
CA LYS A 35 3.47 -18.01 -9.92
C LYS A 35 3.22 -17.93 -11.42
N HIS A 36 4.13 -17.33 -12.17
CA HIS A 36 3.99 -17.16 -13.62
C HIS A 36 2.75 -16.38 -14.00
N LEU A 37 2.36 -15.44 -13.16
CA LEU A 37 1.22 -14.57 -13.48
C LEU A 37 1.67 -13.48 -14.44
N PRO A 38 0.73 -12.95 -15.25
CA PRO A 38 1.06 -11.81 -16.11
C PRO A 38 1.52 -10.62 -15.25
N LYS A 39 2.40 -9.79 -15.82
CA LYS A 39 2.93 -8.65 -15.07
C LYS A 39 1.85 -7.70 -14.56
N TYR A 40 0.73 -7.60 -15.28
CA TYR A 40 -0.33 -6.70 -14.85
C TYR A 40 -1.14 -7.27 -13.68
N GLU A 41 -0.83 -8.49 -13.23
CA GLU A 41 -1.53 -9.09 -12.10
C GLU A 41 -0.85 -8.81 -10.76
N CYS A 42 0.21 -7.99 -10.75
CA CYS A 42 0.83 -7.58 -9.49
C CYS A 42 0.50 -6.12 -9.21
N ASN A 43 1.02 -5.59 -8.12
CA ASN A 43 0.66 -4.24 -7.68
C ASN A 43 1.50 -3.10 -8.27
N GLU A 44 2.35 -3.39 -9.25
CA GLU A 44 3.22 -2.35 -9.80
C GLU A 44 2.45 -1.17 -10.40
N ARG A 45 1.38 -1.45 -11.14
CA ARG A 45 0.60 -0.38 -11.73
C ARG A 45 -0.18 0.41 -10.68
N LEU A 46 -0.66 -0.28 -9.66
CA LEU A 46 -1.33 0.38 -8.54
C LEU A 46 -0.35 1.23 -7.74
N GLU A 47 0.88 0.75 -7.59
CA GLU A 47 1.92 1.51 -6.93
C GLU A 47 2.21 2.81 -7.68
N PHE A 48 2.32 2.72 -9.01
CA PHE A 48 2.54 3.89 -9.84
C PHE A 48 1.45 4.94 -9.63
N LEU A 49 0.20 4.51 -9.69
CA LEU A 49 -0.93 5.41 -9.50
C LEU A 49 -0.99 5.90 -8.06
N GLY A 50 -0.70 5.00 -7.12
CA GLY A 50 -0.72 5.32 -5.70
C GLY A 50 0.28 6.40 -5.31
N ASP A 51 1.45 6.41 -5.94
CA ASP A 51 2.44 7.45 -5.68
C ASP A 51 1.86 8.83 -6.00
N ALA A 52 1.16 8.95 -7.12
CA ALA A 52 0.56 10.22 -7.52
C ALA A 52 -0.57 10.62 -6.56
N VAL A 53 -1.37 9.64 -6.15
CA VAL A 53 -2.46 9.90 -5.20
C VAL A 53 -1.90 10.33 -3.86
N LEU A 54 -0.88 9.65 -3.37
CA LEU A 54 -0.25 9.99 -2.09
C LEU A 54 0.32 11.41 -2.13
N GLU A 55 0.95 11.78 -3.23
CA GLU A 55 1.50 13.12 -3.36
C GLU A 55 0.39 14.17 -3.38
N LEU A 56 -0.69 13.90 -4.09
CA LEU A 56 -1.82 14.83 -4.14
C LEU A 56 -2.47 14.99 -2.77
N VAL A 57 -2.75 13.89 -2.10
CA VAL A 57 -3.43 13.92 -0.79
C VAL A 57 -2.55 14.61 0.25
N SER A 58 -1.24 14.32 0.27
CA SER A 58 -0.32 14.97 1.18
C SER A 58 -0.25 16.46 0.92
N SER A 59 -0.21 16.84 -0.36
CA SER A 59 -0.15 18.25 -0.75
C SER A 59 -1.40 19.00 -0.32
N GLU A 60 -2.55 18.40 -0.54
CA GLU A 60 -3.82 19.01 -0.17
C GLU A 60 -3.91 19.19 1.35
N PHE A 61 -3.52 18.17 2.08
CA PHE A 61 -3.52 18.23 3.54
C PHE A 61 -2.64 19.38 4.04
N LEU A 62 -1.42 19.48 3.52
CA LEU A 62 -0.49 20.52 3.94
C LEU A 62 -0.99 21.91 3.53
N PHE A 63 -1.53 22.01 2.33
CA PHE A 63 -2.04 23.28 1.82
C PHE A 63 -3.13 23.83 2.72
N HIS A 64 -4.08 22.99 3.10
CA HIS A 64 -5.22 23.44 3.90
C HIS A 64 -4.88 23.66 5.37
N ASN A 65 -3.95 22.89 5.91
CA ASN A 65 -3.63 22.99 7.32
C ASN A 65 -2.50 23.98 7.64
N ASN A 66 -1.82 24.52 6.62
CA ASN A 66 -0.72 25.43 6.82
C ASN A 66 -0.83 26.62 5.86
N PRO A 67 -1.88 27.43 6.00
CA PRO A 67 -2.18 28.49 5.01
C PRO A 67 -1.13 29.56 4.87
N LYS A 68 -0.21 29.67 5.82
CA LYS A 68 0.83 30.70 5.78
C LYS A 68 2.21 30.15 5.49
N LEU A 69 2.33 28.85 5.27
CA LEU A 69 3.63 28.22 5.03
C LEU A 69 4.04 28.42 3.57
N PRO A 70 5.27 28.92 3.32
CA PRO A 70 5.72 29.10 1.93
C PRO A 70 5.86 27.78 1.18
N GLU A 71 5.82 27.85 -0.16
CA GLU A 71 5.90 26.68 -1.00
C GLU A 71 7.13 25.82 -0.71
N GLY A 72 8.29 26.43 -0.51
CA GLY A 72 9.51 25.67 -0.23
C GLY A 72 9.40 24.82 1.01
N GLU A 73 8.75 25.37 2.06
CA GLU A 73 8.55 24.63 3.29
C GLU A 73 7.50 23.55 3.12
N LEU A 74 6.46 23.83 2.34
CA LEU A 74 5.45 22.82 2.04
C LEU A 74 6.08 21.63 1.31
N THR A 75 6.96 21.93 0.34
CA THR A 75 7.64 20.89 -0.43
C THR A 75 8.53 20.03 0.46
N LYS A 76 9.28 20.65 1.36
CA LYS A 76 10.13 19.91 2.28
C LYS A 76 9.32 19.04 3.22
N THR A 77 8.23 19.59 3.75
CA THR A 77 7.39 18.84 4.68
C THR A 77 6.75 17.65 3.98
N ARG A 78 6.25 17.86 2.75
CA ARG A 78 5.68 16.76 1.98
C ARG A 78 6.70 15.65 1.77
N ALA A 79 7.92 16.01 1.41
CA ALA A 79 8.98 15.03 1.19
C ALA A 79 9.23 14.18 2.43
N SER A 80 9.17 14.80 3.62
CA SER A 80 9.38 14.06 4.86
C SER A 80 8.21 13.15 5.21
N MET A 81 7.02 13.46 4.73
CA MET A 81 5.83 12.64 5.00
C MET A 81 5.76 11.41 4.11
N VAL A 82 6.30 11.49 2.90
CA VAL A 82 6.18 10.39 1.93
C VAL A 82 7.50 9.69 1.65
N CYS A 83 8.52 9.94 2.45
CA CYS A 83 9.80 9.27 2.29
C CYS A 83 9.70 7.81 2.73
N GLU A 84 10.65 6.99 2.28
CA GLU A 84 10.63 5.57 2.57
C GLU A 84 10.55 5.24 4.06
N PRO A 85 11.36 5.84 4.94
CA PRO A 85 11.24 5.54 6.38
C PRO A 85 9.86 5.86 6.96
N ALA A 86 9.23 6.94 6.52
CA ALA A 86 7.90 7.31 7.02
C ALA A 86 6.86 6.29 6.56
N LEU A 87 6.92 5.90 5.29
CA LEU A 87 5.98 4.91 4.75
C LEU A 87 6.21 3.54 5.38
N ALA A 88 7.46 3.19 5.63
CA ALA A 88 7.79 1.93 6.30
C ALA A 88 7.22 1.91 7.72
N PHE A 89 7.28 3.04 8.42
CA PHE A 89 6.70 3.15 9.75
C PHE A 89 5.18 2.89 9.69
N CYS A 90 4.50 3.50 8.72
CA CYS A 90 3.07 3.29 8.57
C CYS A 90 2.74 1.83 8.23
N ALA A 91 3.55 1.21 7.38
CA ALA A 91 3.36 -0.18 7.01
C ALA A 91 3.49 -1.09 8.23
N ARG A 92 4.47 -0.81 9.09
CA ARG A 92 4.64 -1.59 10.32
C ARG A 92 3.49 -1.37 11.28
N ASP A 93 3.02 -0.13 11.39
CA ASP A 93 1.90 0.19 12.27
C ASP A 93 0.63 -0.55 11.85
N LEU A 94 0.46 -0.78 10.55
CA LEU A 94 -0.69 -1.51 10.01
C LEU A 94 -0.45 -3.01 9.89
N ASP A 95 0.76 -3.49 10.21
CA ASP A 95 1.13 -4.90 10.07
C ASP A 95 0.95 -5.39 8.62
N LEU A 96 1.26 -4.53 7.64
CA LEU A 96 1.04 -4.88 6.24
C LEU A 96 1.78 -6.15 5.83
N GLY A 97 2.97 -6.38 6.37
CA GLY A 97 3.73 -7.59 6.05
C GLY A 97 2.98 -8.86 6.34
N GLU A 98 2.23 -8.88 7.43
CA GLU A 98 1.46 -10.06 7.80
C GLU A 98 0.30 -10.31 6.85
N TYR A 99 -0.31 -9.25 6.33
CA TYR A 99 -1.41 -9.41 5.37
C TYR A 99 -0.89 -9.83 4.01
N LEU A 100 0.30 -9.38 3.63
CA LEU A 100 0.95 -9.87 2.42
C LEU A 100 1.25 -11.36 2.54
N SER A 101 1.70 -11.79 3.71
CA SER A 101 1.96 -13.20 3.96
C SER A 101 0.70 -14.04 3.84
N LEU A 102 -0.45 -13.49 4.22
CA LEU A 102 -1.72 -14.19 4.09
C LEU A 102 -2.07 -14.48 2.64
N ILE A 103 -1.79 -13.54 1.74
CA ILE A 103 -2.02 -13.75 0.32
C ILE A 103 -1.18 -14.93 -0.16
N HIS A 104 0.09 -14.99 0.25
CA HIS A 104 0.99 -16.07 -0.14
C HIS A 104 0.55 -17.41 0.44
N ILE A 105 0.11 -17.42 1.67
CA ILE A 105 -0.28 -18.66 2.36
C ILE A 105 -1.57 -19.23 1.80
N SER A 106 -2.51 -18.39 1.39
CA SER A 106 -3.80 -18.84 0.92
C SER A 106 -3.74 -19.49 -0.47
N GLU A 107 -2.62 -19.36 -1.17
CA GLU A 107 -2.43 -19.99 -2.47
C GLU A 107 -1.95 -21.42 -2.27
N PRO A 108 -2.73 -22.42 -2.71
CA PRO A 108 -2.31 -23.81 -2.51
C PRO A 108 -0.95 -24.14 -3.10
N THR A 109 -0.65 -23.60 -4.28
CA THR A 109 0.63 -23.86 -4.94
C THR A 109 1.78 -23.16 -4.24
N ARG A 110 1.49 -22.21 -3.35
CA ARG A 110 2.51 -21.54 -2.57
C ARG A 110 3.34 -22.51 -1.76
N LEU A 111 2.68 -23.55 -1.24
CA LEU A 111 3.38 -24.55 -0.43
C LEU A 111 4.33 -25.38 -1.27
N ASP A 112 4.05 -25.52 -2.55
CA ASP A 112 4.89 -26.31 -3.45
C ASP A 112 6.20 -25.59 -3.76
N VAL A 113 6.24 -24.28 -3.55
CA VAL A 113 7.40 -23.48 -3.85
C VAL A 113 8.42 -23.51 -2.73
N ILE A 114 7.97 -23.78 -1.54
CA ILE A 114 8.82 -23.87 -0.37
C ILE A 114 9.55 -25.20 -0.34
#